data_dd17ac4c90e883c353919ce94c968642
#
_entry.id   dd17ac4c90e883c353919ce94c968642
#
_cell.length_a   1.000
_cell.length_b   1.000
_cell.length_c   1.000
_cell.angle_alpha   90.00
_cell.angle_beta   90.00
_cell.angle_gamma   90.00
#
_symmetry.space_group_name_H-M   'P 1'
#
loop_
_entity.id
_entity.type
_entity.pdbx_description
1 polymer ?
#
loop_
_entity_poly.entity_id
_entity_poly.type
_entity_poly.pdbx_seq_one_letter_code
_entity_poly.pdbx_strand_id
1 'polypeptide(L)'
;MSFFASDTKGDLARNYGTIAEKYYGYKVSVIDLRNPSQSDGYNLLTVINHWMDQARKDPKDLGARAKAEKYAKLLAKTIVNPEGDSANRGQNAYFYEAAEGVLASVVLLLSEFLPPTPQDPIDRRHIVSVFKLVQDLMEPSAVKGKTQFYLLMSKLPEDHMARWLSDSALKTSEQAMASVMSTLFSRLNSFLDSDLEQIICFDSSIDAETFAKEKCAIFLVLPEEDPTKIFMAGLMIQNLSRELFTLADTYGGKLPNRVVFFCDELGTMPPFDILPLFSAGRSRRLTLVPIIQSLAQLEKNYGKEGSEIIQDNTQDTIFGGFAPGSQTAEVLSKSLGSRTVQTGYINQSKNDPSQSLQMAGKPLMTPDELKALPKV
;
A
#
# COMPACT_ATOMS: atom_id res chain seq x y z
N MET A 1 8.27 4.23 19.01
CA MET A 1 7.99 3.36 17.84
C MET A 1 6.50 3.38 17.61
N SER A 2 6.06 3.54 16.39
CA SER A 2 4.66 3.38 15.99
C SER A 2 4.51 2.16 15.09
N PHE A 3 3.33 1.58 15.00
CA PHE A 3 3.12 0.45 14.14
C PHE A 3 1.73 0.43 13.48
N PHE A 4 1.69 -0.11 12.30
CA PHE A 4 0.49 -0.48 11.56
C PHE A 4 0.43 -2.00 11.52
N ALA A 5 -0.73 -2.60 11.77
CA ALA A 5 -0.91 -4.04 11.70
C ALA A 5 -2.17 -4.37 10.90
N SER A 6 -2.05 -5.16 9.83
CA SER A 6 -3.21 -5.81 9.23
C SER A 6 -3.63 -7.00 10.11
N ASP A 7 -4.92 -7.19 10.27
CA ASP A 7 -5.51 -8.14 11.20
C ASP A 7 -6.72 -8.82 10.54
N THR A 8 -6.51 -9.98 9.97
CA THR A 8 -7.56 -10.68 9.21
C THR A 8 -8.68 -11.23 10.08
N LYS A 9 -8.44 -11.41 11.39
CA LYS A 9 -9.42 -11.97 12.33
C LYS A 9 -9.96 -10.98 13.35
N GLY A 10 -9.36 -9.78 13.44
CA GLY A 10 -9.67 -8.80 14.47
C GLY A 10 -9.13 -9.18 15.87
N ASP A 11 -8.30 -10.22 15.94
CA ASP A 11 -7.76 -10.71 17.21
C ASP A 11 -6.65 -9.80 17.75
N LEU A 12 -5.84 -9.21 16.87
CA LEU A 12 -4.76 -8.29 17.27
C LEU A 12 -5.36 -7.03 17.89
N ALA A 13 -6.32 -6.41 17.23
CA ALA A 13 -7.01 -5.23 17.73
C ALA A 13 -7.69 -5.51 19.07
N ARG A 14 -8.45 -6.61 19.16
CA ARG A 14 -9.21 -7.00 20.35
C ARG A 14 -8.31 -7.32 21.54
N ASN A 15 -7.25 -8.09 21.34
CA ASN A 15 -6.39 -8.56 22.41
C ASN A 15 -5.33 -7.54 22.84
N TYR A 16 -4.83 -6.75 21.90
CA TYR A 16 -3.68 -5.87 22.15
C TYR A 16 -4.00 -4.37 22.09
N GLY A 17 -5.11 -3.95 21.48
CA GLY A 17 -5.47 -2.53 21.37
C GLY A 17 -5.55 -1.84 22.74
N THR A 18 -6.37 -2.37 23.65
CA THR A 18 -6.49 -1.83 25.02
C THR A 18 -5.19 -1.91 25.82
N ILE A 19 -4.38 -2.95 25.61
CA ILE A 19 -3.09 -3.10 26.27
C ILE A 19 -2.12 -2.02 25.77
N ALA A 20 -2.06 -1.80 24.46
CA ALA A 20 -1.22 -0.78 23.84
C ALA A 20 -1.58 0.62 24.37
N GLU A 21 -2.87 0.92 24.45
CA GLU A 21 -3.36 2.20 24.96
C GLU A 21 -3.07 2.41 26.46
N LYS A 22 -3.60 1.51 27.32
CA LYS A 22 -3.59 1.72 28.77
C LYS A 22 -2.24 1.48 29.44
N TYR A 23 -1.48 0.50 28.97
CA TYR A 23 -0.21 0.11 29.62
C TYR A 23 1.01 0.67 28.93
N TYR A 24 0.94 0.89 27.62
CA TYR A 24 2.09 1.36 26.84
C TYR A 24 1.96 2.80 26.33
N GLY A 25 0.81 3.44 26.54
CA GLY A 25 0.55 4.82 26.17
C GLY A 25 0.56 5.09 24.67
N TYR A 26 0.07 4.12 23.89
CA TYR A 26 -0.14 4.31 22.47
C TYR A 26 -1.45 5.05 22.22
N LYS A 27 -1.45 5.89 21.18
CA LYS A 27 -2.65 6.38 20.56
C LYS A 27 -3.12 5.27 19.59
N VAL A 28 -4.27 4.71 19.84
CA VAL A 28 -4.77 3.55 19.07
C VAL A 28 -5.86 3.99 18.12
N SER A 29 -5.79 3.52 16.88
CA SER A 29 -6.84 3.62 15.87
C SER A 29 -7.16 2.24 15.33
N VAL A 30 -8.44 1.92 15.22
CA VAL A 30 -8.93 0.66 14.67
C VAL A 30 -9.79 0.95 13.46
N ILE A 31 -9.29 0.58 12.29
CA ILE A 31 -10.02 0.68 11.03
C ILE A 31 -10.58 -0.70 10.74
N ASP A 32 -11.88 -0.85 10.97
CA ASP A 32 -12.55 -2.15 10.90
C ASP A 32 -13.44 -2.23 9.64
N LEU A 33 -12.89 -2.87 8.58
CA LEU A 33 -13.61 -3.10 7.33
C LEU A 33 -14.69 -4.20 7.44
N ARG A 34 -14.70 -4.91 8.57
CA ARG A 34 -15.70 -5.96 8.88
C ARG A 34 -16.92 -5.35 9.58
N ASN A 35 -16.68 -4.36 10.46
CA ASN A 35 -17.72 -3.64 11.21
C ASN A 35 -17.56 -2.12 11.04
N PRO A 36 -17.87 -1.58 9.87
CA PRO A 36 -17.59 -0.18 9.56
C PRO A 36 -18.24 0.84 10.50
N SER A 37 -19.40 0.51 11.08
CA SER A 37 -20.10 1.37 12.04
C SER A 37 -19.37 1.56 13.38
N GLN A 38 -18.36 0.74 13.67
CA GLN A 38 -17.52 0.83 14.88
C GLN A 38 -16.07 1.21 14.54
N SER A 39 -15.81 1.52 13.28
CA SER A 39 -14.49 1.84 12.77
C SER A 39 -14.14 3.31 12.99
N ASP A 40 -12.87 3.59 13.18
CA ASP A 40 -12.33 4.93 12.95
C ASP A 40 -12.38 5.27 11.46
N GLY A 41 -12.43 6.57 11.16
CA GLY A 41 -12.38 7.07 9.78
C GLY A 41 -10.99 6.97 9.16
N TYR A 42 -10.95 6.85 7.83
CA TYR A 42 -9.72 6.94 7.04
C TYR A 42 -9.99 7.60 5.70
N ASN A 43 -10.05 8.92 5.68
CA ASN A 43 -10.21 9.68 4.46
C ASN A 43 -8.87 9.78 3.70
N LEU A 44 -8.83 9.26 2.49
CA LEU A 44 -7.65 9.28 1.62
C LEU A 44 -7.18 10.69 1.24
N LEU A 45 -8.06 11.69 1.35
CA LEU A 45 -7.77 13.07 0.99
C LEU A 45 -7.30 13.93 2.18
N THR A 46 -7.27 13.41 3.42
CA THR A 46 -6.96 14.19 4.64
C THR A 46 -5.70 15.04 4.49
N VAL A 47 -4.59 14.45 4.02
CA VAL A 47 -3.32 15.17 3.87
C VAL A 47 -3.38 16.23 2.76
N ILE A 48 -4.06 15.92 1.66
CA ILE A 48 -4.25 16.85 0.53
C ILE A 48 -5.07 18.06 1.01
N ASN A 49 -6.19 17.78 1.69
CA ASN A 49 -7.07 18.82 2.25
C ASN A 49 -6.33 19.69 3.26
N HIS A 50 -5.55 19.08 4.15
CA HIS A 50 -4.73 19.81 5.13
C HIS A 50 -3.78 20.81 4.45
N TRP A 51 -2.98 20.37 3.49
CA TRP A 51 -2.03 21.25 2.80
C TRP A 51 -2.72 22.28 1.92
N MET A 52 -3.85 21.95 1.31
CA MET A 52 -4.64 22.92 0.54
C MET A 52 -5.24 23.99 1.44
N ASP A 53 -5.71 23.63 2.64
CA ASP A 53 -6.22 24.57 3.63
C ASP A 53 -5.11 25.47 4.18
N GLN A 54 -3.88 24.96 4.34
CA GLN A 54 -2.73 25.78 4.69
C GLN A 54 -2.40 26.79 3.58
N ALA A 55 -2.35 26.33 2.32
CA ALA A 55 -2.12 27.22 1.17
C ALA A 55 -3.20 28.30 1.03
N ARG A 56 -4.46 27.99 1.43
CA ARG A 56 -5.56 28.97 1.43
C ARG A 56 -5.42 30.01 2.54
N LYS A 57 -4.93 29.60 3.72
CA LYS A 57 -4.65 30.53 4.85
C LYS A 57 -3.51 31.47 4.55
N ASP A 58 -2.45 30.98 3.90
CA ASP A 58 -1.32 31.77 3.46
C ASP A 58 -1.04 31.54 1.95
N PRO A 59 -1.63 32.37 1.08
CA PRO A 59 -1.41 32.26 -0.38
C PRO A 59 0.04 32.49 -0.83
N LYS A 60 0.90 32.97 0.06
CA LYS A 60 2.34 33.14 -0.21
C LYS A 60 3.14 31.87 0.09
N ASP A 61 2.57 30.93 0.82
CA ASP A 61 3.19 29.62 1.08
C ASP A 61 3.04 28.70 -0.16
N LEU A 62 3.90 28.92 -1.14
CA LEU A 62 3.99 28.06 -2.32
C LEU A 62 4.34 26.60 -1.97
N GLY A 63 4.98 26.37 -0.82
CA GLY A 63 5.36 25.04 -0.35
C GLY A 63 4.14 24.20 0.06
N ALA A 64 3.15 24.80 0.72
CA ALA A 64 1.92 24.12 1.09
C ALA A 64 1.13 23.68 -0.16
N ARG A 65 0.98 24.56 -1.14
CA ARG A 65 0.32 24.24 -2.41
C ARG A 65 1.03 23.11 -3.16
N ALA A 66 2.36 23.21 -3.29
CA ALA A 66 3.17 22.17 -3.95
C ALA A 66 3.05 20.80 -3.27
N LYS A 67 2.92 20.75 -1.94
CA LYS A 67 2.66 19.51 -1.20
C LYS A 67 1.28 18.94 -1.51
N ALA A 68 0.22 19.75 -1.48
CA ALA A 68 -1.13 19.32 -1.85
C ALA A 68 -1.15 18.69 -3.26
N GLU A 69 -0.52 19.36 -4.23
CA GLU A 69 -0.39 18.90 -5.61
C GLU A 69 0.39 17.58 -5.71
N LYS A 70 1.50 17.45 -4.96
CA LYS A 70 2.30 16.23 -4.89
C LYS A 70 1.48 15.05 -4.36
N TYR A 71 0.78 15.25 -3.23
CA TYR A 71 -0.03 14.19 -2.63
C TYR A 71 -1.24 13.81 -3.49
N ALA A 72 -1.87 14.76 -4.19
CA ALA A 72 -2.94 14.48 -5.13
C ALA A 72 -2.46 13.58 -6.29
N LYS A 73 -1.27 13.87 -6.85
CA LYS A 73 -0.65 13.02 -7.87
C LYS A 73 -0.32 11.61 -7.33
N LEU A 74 0.24 11.54 -6.12
CA LEU A 74 0.58 10.26 -5.49
C LEU A 74 -0.67 9.41 -5.22
N LEU A 75 -1.75 10.02 -4.72
CA LEU A 75 -3.01 9.33 -4.50
C LEU A 75 -3.62 8.84 -5.81
N ALA A 76 -3.68 9.70 -6.83
CA ALA A 76 -4.19 9.32 -8.14
C ALA A 76 -3.41 8.15 -8.75
N LYS A 77 -2.08 8.18 -8.68
CA LYS A 77 -1.22 7.07 -9.11
C LYS A 77 -1.50 5.80 -8.32
N THR A 78 -1.68 5.90 -7.00
CA THR A 78 -1.96 4.74 -6.14
C THR A 78 -3.30 4.08 -6.48
N ILE A 79 -4.34 4.88 -6.76
CA ILE A 79 -5.67 4.36 -7.10
C ILE A 79 -5.72 3.77 -8.51
N VAL A 80 -5.19 4.51 -9.49
CA VAL A 80 -5.27 4.09 -10.90
C VAL A 80 -4.26 2.97 -11.18
N ASN A 81 -3.12 3.00 -10.50
CA ASN A 81 -1.97 2.13 -10.72
C ASN A 81 -1.41 1.52 -9.42
N PRO A 82 -2.20 0.67 -8.74
CA PRO A 82 -1.78 0.11 -7.44
C PRO A 82 -0.52 -0.76 -7.52
N GLU A 83 -0.31 -1.46 -8.62
CA GLU A 83 0.85 -2.37 -8.83
C GLU A 83 2.14 -1.63 -9.18
N GLY A 84 2.09 -0.30 -9.34
CA GLY A 84 3.23 0.53 -9.74
C GLY A 84 3.59 0.41 -11.22
N ASP A 85 4.79 0.86 -11.57
CA ASP A 85 5.25 0.94 -12.98
C ASP A 85 5.66 -0.44 -13.55
N SER A 86 5.73 -1.47 -12.72
CA SER A 86 6.10 -2.84 -13.13
C SER A 86 5.00 -3.56 -13.92
N ALA A 87 3.76 -3.07 -13.88
CA ALA A 87 2.67 -3.64 -14.65
C ALA A 87 2.90 -3.41 -16.15
N ASN A 88 3.08 -4.50 -16.91
CA ASN A 88 3.27 -4.42 -18.36
C ASN A 88 1.96 -4.03 -19.05
N ARG A 89 1.77 -2.75 -19.32
CA ARG A 89 0.52 -2.17 -19.86
C ARG A 89 0.52 -2.03 -21.37
N GLY A 90 1.66 -2.22 -22.00
CA GLY A 90 1.79 -2.14 -23.44
C GLY A 90 1.17 -0.85 -24.01
N GLN A 91 0.32 -1.01 -25.03
CA GLN A 91 -0.36 0.10 -25.71
C GLN A 91 -1.39 0.86 -24.87
N ASN A 92 -1.79 0.31 -23.70
CA ASN A 92 -2.79 0.91 -22.84
C ASN A 92 -2.19 1.90 -21.81
N ALA A 93 -0.87 2.03 -21.71
CA ALA A 93 -0.21 2.90 -20.73
C ALA A 93 -0.75 4.35 -20.76
N TYR A 94 -0.98 4.89 -21.95
CA TYR A 94 -1.55 6.22 -22.12
C TYR A 94 -2.89 6.43 -21.38
N PHE A 95 -3.81 5.45 -21.43
CA PHE A 95 -5.12 5.60 -20.80
C PHE A 95 -5.02 5.64 -19.29
N TYR A 96 -4.08 4.90 -18.70
CA TYR A 96 -3.81 4.95 -17.27
C TYR A 96 -3.18 6.28 -16.85
N GLU A 97 -2.17 6.75 -17.57
CA GLU A 97 -1.53 8.05 -17.28
C GLU A 97 -2.51 9.21 -17.41
N ALA A 98 -3.35 9.21 -18.45
CA ALA A 98 -4.38 10.22 -18.63
C ALA A 98 -5.45 10.14 -17.52
N ALA A 99 -5.85 8.93 -17.09
CA ALA A 99 -6.77 8.73 -15.98
C ALA A 99 -6.18 9.21 -14.64
N GLU A 100 -4.89 8.97 -14.39
CA GLU A 100 -4.19 9.54 -13.23
C GLU A 100 -4.24 11.07 -13.24
N GLY A 101 -3.99 11.69 -14.40
CA GLY A 101 -4.04 13.14 -14.56
C GLY A 101 -5.43 13.72 -14.30
N VAL A 102 -6.48 13.09 -14.82
CA VAL A 102 -7.88 13.50 -14.57
C VAL A 102 -8.21 13.35 -13.09
N LEU A 103 -7.88 12.21 -12.48
CA LEU A 103 -8.17 11.99 -11.05
C LEU A 103 -7.46 13.01 -10.17
N ALA A 104 -6.17 13.24 -10.39
CA ALA A 104 -5.40 14.23 -9.64
C ALA A 104 -5.99 15.65 -9.80
N SER A 105 -6.43 16.01 -11.01
CA SER A 105 -7.10 17.28 -11.29
C SER A 105 -8.37 17.44 -10.47
N VAL A 106 -9.23 16.44 -10.47
CA VAL A 106 -10.53 16.50 -9.77
C VAL A 106 -10.34 16.50 -8.26
N VAL A 107 -9.38 15.73 -7.73
CA VAL A 107 -9.00 15.75 -6.31
C VAL A 107 -8.54 17.15 -5.90
N LEU A 108 -7.69 17.80 -6.69
CA LEU A 108 -7.24 19.18 -6.42
C LEU A 108 -8.40 20.17 -6.44
N LEU A 109 -9.29 20.10 -7.45
CA LEU A 109 -10.45 20.98 -7.54
C LEU A 109 -11.37 20.82 -6.33
N LEU A 110 -11.65 19.57 -5.92
CA LEU A 110 -12.47 19.30 -4.75
C LEU A 110 -11.84 19.91 -3.49
N SER A 111 -10.54 19.69 -3.27
CA SER A 111 -9.82 20.18 -2.10
C SER A 111 -9.69 21.71 -2.08
N GLU A 112 -9.57 22.36 -3.25
CA GLU A 112 -9.37 23.80 -3.36
C GLU A 112 -10.69 24.57 -3.25
N PHE A 113 -11.75 24.09 -3.89
CA PHE A 113 -12.99 24.87 -4.07
C PHE A 113 -14.15 24.45 -3.16
N LEU A 114 -14.06 23.30 -2.46
CA LEU A 114 -15.11 22.82 -1.55
C LEU A 114 -14.65 22.67 -0.08
N PRO A 115 -13.95 23.65 0.51
CA PRO A 115 -13.63 23.55 1.94
C PRO A 115 -14.90 23.66 2.77
N PRO A 116 -14.94 23.07 3.98
CA PRO A 116 -16.03 23.30 4.91
C PRO A 116 -16.13 24.79 5.25
N THR A 117 -17.36 25.26 5.43
CA THR A 117 -17.66 26.66 5.75
C THR A 117 -18.39 26.74 7.10
N PRO A 118 -18.45 27.94 7.76
CA PRO A 118 -19.24 28.10 8.98
C PRO A 118 -20.73 27.74 8.82
N GLN A 119 -21.27 27.85 7.59
CA GLN A 119 -22.66 27.54 7.25
C GLN A 119 -22.86 26.05 6.95
N ASP A 120 -21.83 25.38 6.41
CA ASP A 120 -21.79 23.92 6.18
C ASP A 120 -20.46 23.38 6.71
N PRO A 121 -20.40 23.00 8.01
CA PRO A 121 -19.14 22.58 8.67
C PRO A 121 -18.74 21.14 8.33
N ILE A 122 -19.57 20.39 7.60
CA ILE A 122 -19.29 19.02 7.21
C ILE A 122 -18.25 19.02 6.08
N ASP A 123 -17.09 18.42 6.33
CA ASP A 123 -16.10 18.24 5.27
C ASP A 123 -16.54 17.12 4.33
N ARG A 124 -16.80 17.48 3.08
CA ARG A 124 -17.23 16.55 2.03
C ARG A 124 -16.12 16.23 1.04
N ARG A 125 -14.89 16.58 1.36
CA ARG A 125 -13.71 16.35 0.52
C ARG A 125 -13.15 14.95 0.76
N HIS A 126 -13.80 13.94 0.17
CA HIS A 126 -13.44 12.53 0.25
C HIS A 126 -13.60 11.85 -1.11
N ILE A 127 -13.10 10.61 -1.24
CA ILE A 127 -13.03 9.91 -2.54
C ILE A 127 -14.40 9.67 -3.19
N VAL A 128 -15.47 9.49 -2.42
CA VAL A 128 -16.83 9.32 -2.96
C VAL A 128 -17.31 10.62 -3.60
N SER A 129 -17.00 11.79 -3.01
CA SER A 129 -17.28 13.10 -3.62
C SER A 129 -16.46 13.32 -4.89
N VAL A 130 -15.22 12.83 -4.93
CA VAL A 130 -14.41 12.82 -6.16
C VAL A 130 -15.13 12.02 -7.25
N PHE A 131 -15.61 10.82 -6.93
CA PHE A 131 -16.36 10.00 -7.89
C PHE A 131 -17.59 10.74 -8.45
N LYS A 132 -18.43 11.28 -7.56
CA LYS A 132 -19.62 12.05 -7.98
C LYS A 132 -19.26 13.25 -8.85
N LEU A 133 -18.22 13.99 -8.45
CA LEU A 133 -17.75 15.14 -9.23
C LEU A 133 -17.24 14.72 -10.61
N VAL A 134 -16.52 13.58 -10.70
CA VAL A 134 -16.11 13.04 -12.02
C VAL A 134 -17.31 12.72 -12.89
N GLN A 135 -18.36 12.09 -12.33
CA GLN A 135 -19.59 11.80 -13.07
C GLN A 135 -20.22 13.09 -13.62
N ASP A 136 -20.45 14.08 -12.76
CA ASP A 136 -21.07 15.35 -13.15
C ASP A 136 -20.25 16.11 -14.20
N LEU A 137 -18.93 16.08 -14.07
CA LEU A 137 -18.02 16.75 -15.01
C LEU A 137 -17.96 16.07 -16.39
N MET A 138 -18.33 14.80 -16.49
CA MET A 138 -18.39 14.10 -17.77
C MET A 138 -19.71 14.29 -18.54
N GLU A 139 -20.72 14.88 -17.90
CA GLU A 139 -21.95 15.23 -18.59
C GLU A 139 -21.70 16.19 -19.76
N PRO A 140 -22.52 16.10 -20.83
CA PRO A 140 -22.45 17.03 -21.95
C PRO A 140 -22.62 18.46 -21.49
N SER A 141 -21.88 19.37 -22.08
CA SER A 141 -21.99 20.80 -21.82
C SER A 141 -22.89 21.51 -22.84
N ALA A 142 -23.16 22.78 -22.59
CA ALA A 142 -23.88 23.65 -23.54
C ALA A 142 -23.10 23.86 -24.87
N VAL A 143 -21.78 23.55 -24.88
CA VAL A 143 -20.95 23.61 -26.08
C VAL A 143 -20.93 22.25 -26.75
N LYS A 144 -21.40 22.17 -27.99
CA LYS A 144 -21.49 20.92 -28.76
C LYS A 144 -20.12 20.18 -28.80
N GLY A 145 -20.13 18.91 -28.45
CA GLY A 145 -18.93 18.07 -28.45
C GLY A 145 -17.95 18.35 -27.29
N LYS A 146 -18.39 19.05 -26.23
CA LYS A 146 -17.59 19.33 -25.04
C LYS A 146 -18.33 18.88 -23.78
N THR A 147 -17.58 18.39 -22.80
CA THR A 147 -18.05 18.02 -21.46
C THR A 147 -18.00 19.20 -20.51
N GLN A 148 -18.68 19.09 -19.36
CA GLN A 148 -18.57 20.06 -18.28
C GLN A 148 -17.12 20.16 -17.76
N PHE A 149 -16.38 19.07 -17.79
CA PHE A 149 -14.95 19.04 -17.43
C PHE A 149 -14.13 19.99 -18.31
N TYR A 150 -14.32 19.92 -19.62
CA TYR A 150 -13.64 20.83 -20.53
C TYR A 150 -13.97 22.30 -20.24
N LEU A 151 -15.26 22.63 -20.00
CA LEU A 151 -15.66 23.99 -19.69
C LEU A 151 -15.07 24.47 -18.36
N LEU A 152 -15.05 23.62 -17.31
CA LEU A 152 -14.48 23.98 -16.03
C LEU A 152 -12.99 24.27 -16.18
N MET A 153 -12.24 23.38 -16.84
CA MET A 153 -10.80 23.56 -17.06
C MET A 153 -10.49 24.82 -17.89
N SER A 154 -11.33 25.17 -18.85
CA SER A 154 -11.15 26.38 -19.66
C SER A 154 -11.34 27.69 -18.89
N LYS A 155 -12.05 27.65 -17.75
CA LYS A 155 -12.27 28.81 -16.87
C LYS A 155 -11.16 29.00 -15.84
N LEU A 156 -10.31 27.99 -15.62
CA LEU A 156 -9.17 28.08 -14.72
C LEU A 156 -8.05 28.90 -15.37
N PRO A 157 -7.19 29.58 -14.58
CA PRO A 157 -5.97 30.21 -15.06
C PRO A 157 -5.10 29.24 -15.87
N GLU A 158 -4.33 29.79 -16.83
CA GLU A 158 -3.51 28.94 -17.70
C GLU A 158 -2.42 28.19 -16.95
N ASP A 159 -1.94 28.73 -15.85
CA ASP A 159 -0.92 28.17 -14.95
C ASP A 159 -1.49 27.29 -13.84
N HIS A 160 -2.81 27.03 -13.83
CA HIS A 160 -3.43 26.23 -12.80
C HIS A 160 -3.07 24.75 -12.95
N MET A 161 -2.57 24.13 -11.86
CA MET A 161 -2.05 22.75 -11.89
C MET A 161 -3.11 21.72 -12.31
N ALA A 162 -4.35 21.85 -11.90
CA ALA A 162 -5.41 20.93 -12.32
C ALA A 162 -5.62 20.93 -13.83
N ARG A 163 -5.46 22.10 -14.49
CA ARG A 163 -5.54 22.22 -15.95
C ARG A 163 -4.37 21.51 -16.62
N TRP A 164 -3.14 21.66 -16.10
CA TRP A 164 -1.97 20.98 -16.65
C TRP A 164 -2.03 19.47 -16.51
N LEU A 165 -2.48 18.97 -15.36
CA LEU A 165 -2.62 17.53 -15.11
C LEU A 165 -3.61 16.85 -16.04
N SER A 166 -4.68 17.55 -16.40
CA SER A 166 -5.74 17.04 -17.29
C SER A 166 -5.45 17.31 -18.79
N ASP A 167 -4.40 18.01 -19.14
CA ASP A 167 -4.14 18.50 -20.51
C ASP A 167 -4.08 17.36 -21.54
N SER A 168 -3.43 16.24 -21.19
CA SER A 168 -3.35 15.06 -22.05
C SER A 168 -4.74 14.48 -22.37
N ALA A 169 -5.61 14.39 -21.36
CA ALA A 169 -6.96 13.91 -21.54
C ALA A 169 -7.84 14.90 -22.32
N LEU A 170 -7.70 16.21 -22.06
CA LEU A 170 -8.48 17.26 -22.74
C LEU A 170 -8.18 17.42 -24.23
N LYS A 171 -6.98 17.07 -24.66
CA LYS A 171 -6.50 17.15 -26.06
C LYS A 171 -6.74 15.88 -26.86
N THR A 172 -7.27 14.84 -26.23
CA THR A 172 -7.52 13.55 -26.90
C THR A 172 -8.83 13.53 -27.68
N SER A 173 -9.04 12.51 -28.53
CA SER A 173 -10.31 12.30 -29.24
C SER A 173 -11.41 11.86 -28.26
N GLU A 174 -12.68 12.05 -28.65
CA GLU A 174 -13.82 11.59 -27.82
C GLU A 174 -13.75 10.08 -27.51
N GLN A 175 -13.34 9.26 -28.47
CA GLN A 175 -13.20 7.82 -28.28
C GLN A 175 -12.10 7.49 -27.27
N ALA A 176 -10.95 8.17 -27.35
CA ALA A 176 -9.85 7.96 -26.40
C ALA A 176 -10.24 8.48 -25.00
N MET A 177 -10.96 9.61 -24.90
CA MET A 177 -11.50 10.11 -23.64
C MET A 177 -12.47 9.10 -23.00
N ALA A 178 -13.34 8.46 -23.78
CA ALA A 178 -14.21 7.40 -23.27
C ALA A 178 -13.42 6.23 -22.66
N SER A 179 -12.29 5.87 -23.27
CA SER A 179 -11.39 4.83 -22.73
C SER A 179 -10.69 5.27 -21.44
N VAL A 180 -10.22 6.53 -21.37
CA VAL A 180 -9.66 7.12 -20.15
C VAL A 180 -10.69 7.08 -19.01
N MET A 181 -11.93 7.50 -19.29
CA MET A 181 -13.00 7.51 -18.30
C MET A 181 -13.42 6.12 -17.86
N SER A 182 -13.52 5.16 -18.80
CA SER A 182 -13.78 3.75 -18.46
C SER A 182 -12.71 3.18 -17.51
N THR A 183 -11.44 3.51 -17.75
CA THR A 183 -10.33 3.13 -16.86
C THR A 183 -10.50 3.75 -15.48
N LEU A 184 -10.78 5.06 -15.41
CA LEU A 184 -10.95 5.78 -14.16
C LEU A 184 -12.15 5.25 -13.35
N PHE A 185 -13.32 5.12 -13.98
CA PHE A 185 -14.51 4.59 -13.30
C PHE A 185 -14.34 3.16 -12.82
N SER A 186 -13.67 2.31 -13.60
CA SER A 186 -13.34 0.94 -13.18
C SER A 186 -12.57 0.90 -11.85
N ARG A 187 -11.68 1.89 -11.62
CA ARG A 187 -10.93 1.99 -10.36
C ARG A 187 -11.74 2.63 -9.23
N LEU A 188 -12.51 3.66 -9.54
CA LEU A 188 -13.29 4.37 -8.54
C LEU A 188 -14.52 3.59 -8.06
N ASN A 189 -15.08 2.71 -8.89
CA ASN A 189 -16.22 1.86 -8.52
C ASN A 189 -15.94 0.98 -7.29
N SER A 190 -14.68 0.61 -7.05
CA SER A 190 -14.31 -0.16 -5.86
C SER A 190 -14.57 0.57 -4.53
N PHE A 191 -14.75 1.89 -4.56
CA PHE A 191 -15.05 2.70 -3.38
C PHE A 191 -16.55 2.92 -3.16
N LEU A 192 -17.40 2.48 -4.10
CA LEU A 192 -18.86 2.62 -4.01
C LEU A 192 -19.47 1.45 -3.25
N ASP A 193 -19.24 1.43 -1.97
CA ASP A 193 -19.76 0.45 -1.03
C ASP A 193 -20.22 1.22 0.21
N SER A 194 -21.50 1.06 0.58
CA SER A 194 -22.10 1.82 1.68
C SER A 194 -21.44 1.53 3.04
N ASP A 195 -20.86 0.35 3.21
CA ASP A 195 -20.08 0.01 4.40
C ASP A 195 -18.76 0.74 4.38
N LEU A 196 -18.07 0.71 3.22
CA LEU A 196 -16.78 1.37 3.07
C LEU A 196 -16.90 2.90 3.18
N GLU A 197 -18.00 3.49 2.68
CA GLU A 197 -18.27 4.93 2.81
C GLU A 197 -18.25 5.40 4.27
N GLN A 198 -18.67 4.57 5.22
CA GLN A 198 -18.65 4.91 6.66
C GLN A 198 -17.24 5.11 7.21
N ILE A 199 -16.23 4.60 6.52
CA ILE A 199 -14.82 4.72 6.88
C ILE A 199 -14.14 5.83 6.08
N ILE A 200 -14.26 5.78 4.74
CA ILE A 200 -13.47 6.64 3.84
C ILE A 200 -14.01 8.07 3.70
N CYS A 201 -15.20 8.34 4.21
CA CYS A 201 -15.78 9.69 4.22
C CYS A 201 -15.45 10.50 5.48
N PHE A 202 -14.75 9.92 6.45
CA PHE A 202 -14.38 10.58 7.71
C PHE A 202 -12.86 10.62 7.87
N ASP A 203 -12.37 11.72 8.46
CA ASP A 203 -10.93 11.89 8.66
C ASP A 203 -10.37 10.91 9.70
N SER A 204 -9.11 10.54 9.49
CA SER A 204 -8.36 9.71 10.43
C SER A 204 -8.02 10.49 11.69
N SER A 205 -8.12 9.82 12.85
CA SER A 205 -7.64 10.34 14.13
C SER A 205 -6.10 10.34 14.23
N ILE A 206 -5.42 9.58 13.38
CA ILE A 206 -3.96 9.48 13.31
C ILE A 206 -3.52 9.77 11.88
N ASP A 207 -2.93 10.95 11.66
CA ASP A 207 -2.27 11.31 10.42
C ASP A 207 -0.81 10.83 10.39
N ALA A 208 -0.15 10.94 9.24
CA ALA A 208 1.23 10.51 9.08
C ALA A 208 2.22 11.26 9.98
N GLU A 209 1.95 12.54 10.28
CA GLU A 209 2.81 13.34 11.13
C GLU A 209 2.74 12.90 12.60
N THR A 210 1.53 12.69 13.12
CA THR A 210 1.28 12.12 14.45
C THR A 210 1.89 10.73 14.55
N PHE A 211 1.69 9.90 13.52
CA PHE A 211 2.23 8.54 13.44
C PHE A 211 3.77 8.51 13.48
N ALA A 212 4.42 9.50 12.89
CA ALA A 212 5.88 9.64 12.91
C ALA A 212 6.45 10.21 14.21
N LYS A 213 5.68 11.01 14.96
CA LYS A 213 6.16 11.72 16.16
C LYS A 213 5.77 11.04 17.47
N GLU A 214 4.57 10.51 17.53
CA GLU A 214 3.99 9.93 18.74
C GLU A 214 4.07 8.41 18.74
N LYS A 215 3.72 7.77 19.85
CA LYS A 215 3.50 6.32 19.90
C LYS A 215 2.09 6.03 19.42
N CYS A 216 1.97 5.56 18.19
CA CYS A 216 0.67 5.25 17.58
C CYS A 216 0.62 3.79 17.15
N ALA A 217 -0.57 3.20 17.25
CA ALA A 217 -0.90 1.88 16.74
C ALA A 217 -2.15 1.97 15.87
N ILE A 218 -2.02 1.56 14.61
CA ILE A 218 -3.15 1.44 13.68
C ILE A 218 -3.38 -0.04 13.42
N PHE A 219 -4.58 -0.51 13.73
CA PHE A 219 -5.03 -1.86 13.40
C PHE A 219 -6.01 -1.78 12.24
N LEU A 220 -5.73 -2.51 11.17
CA LEU A 220 -6.61 -2.65 10.02
C LEU A 220 -7.25 -4.04 10.04
N VAL A 221 -8.49 -4.12 10.45
CA VAL A 221 -9.25 -5.38 10.47
C VAL A 221 -9.83 -5.65 9.08
N LEU A 222 -9.45 -6.80 8.51
CA LEU A 222 -9.85 -7.21 7.16
C LEU A 222 -10.92 -8.31 7.22
N PRO A 223 -11.96 -8.26 6.38
CA PRO A 223 -12.90 -9.36 6.23
C PRO A 223 -12.30 -10.48 5.38
N GLU A 224 -12.04 -11.66 5.95
CA GLU A 224 -11.57 -12.83 5.19
C GLU A 224 -12.62 -13.31 4.17
N GLU A 225 -13.89 -13.16 4.52
CA GLU A 225 -15.05 -13.58 3.74
C GLU A 225 -15.40 -12.64 2.59
N ASP A 226 -14.91 -11.39 2.62
CA ASP A 226 -15.20 -10.37 1.60
C ASP A 226 -13.91 -9.85 0.94
N PRO A 227 -13.44 -10.52 -0.11
CA PRO A 227 -12.22 -10.10 -0.79
C PRO A 227 -12.34 -8.75 -1.50
N THR A 228 -13.57 -8.23 -1.69
CA THR A 228 -13.79 -6.95 -2.39
C THR A 228 -13.23 -5.76 -1.63
N LYS A 229 -13.08 -5.85 -0.30
CA LYS A 229 -12.54 -4.80 0.57
C LYS A 229 -11.04 -4.94 0.85
N ILE A 230 -10.42 -6.08 0.52
CA ILE A 230 -9.01 -6.35 0.86
C ILE A 230 -8.05 -5.38 0.13
N PHE A 231 -8.44 -4.83 -1.03
CA PHE A 231 -7.61 -3.83 -1.73
C PHE A 231 -7.29 -2.60 -0.87
N MET A 232 -8.15 -2.28 0.09
CA MET A 232 -7.93 -1.17 1.02
C MET A 232 -6.65 -1.34 1.84
N ALA A 233 -6.25 -2.57 2.18
CA ALA A 233 -5.02 -2.82 2.93
C ALA A 233 -3.79 -2.33 2.16
N GLY A 234 -3.66 -2.76 0.90
CA GLY A 234 -2.57 -2.32 0.03
C GLY A 234 -2.59 -0.81 -0.18
N LEU A 235 -3.78 -0.24 -0.45
CA LEU A 235 -3.96 1.20 -0.66
C LEU A 235 -3.53 2.01 0.58
N MET A 236 -3.96 1.61 1.78
CA MET A 236 -3.63 2.30 3.02
C MET A 236 -2.13 2.19 3.36
N ILE A 237 -1.54 1.00 3.24
CA ILE A 237 -0.10 0.80 3.47
C ILE A 237 0.70 1.65 2.49
N GLN A 238 0.33 1.64 1.22
CA GLN A 238 1.02 2.38 0.17
C GLN A 238 0.86 3.89 0.35
N ASN A 239 -0.34 4.40 0.65
CA ASN A 239 -0.58 5.81 0.88
C ASN A 239 0.18 6.31 2.10
N LEU A 240 0.01 5.64 3.26
CA LEU A 240 0.69 6.02 4.50
C LEU A 240 2.22 5.94 4.36
N SER A 241 2.75 4.90 3.72
CA SER A 241 4.19 4.78 3.52
C SER A 241 4.76 5.91 2.65
N ARG A 242 4.07 6.32 1.58
CA ARG A 242 4.49 7.45 0.72
C ARG A 242 4.46 8.79 1.45
N GLU A 243 3.45 8.99 2.30
CA GLU A 243 3.39 10.15 3.18
C GLU A 243 4.57 10.17 4.15
N LEU A 244 4.87 9.03 4.78
CA LEU A 244 5.99 8.88 5.71
C LEU A 244 7.37 9.05 5.01
N PHE A 245 7.55 8.57 3.79
CA PHE A 245 8.76 8.83 3.00
C PHE A 245 8.95 10.33 2.76
N THR A 246 7.88 11.02 2.34
CA THR A 246 7.93 12.46 2.12
C THR A 246 8.21 13.22 3.42
N LEU A 247 7.60 12.78 4.51
CA LEU A 247 7.81 13.37 5.82
C LEU A 247 9.26 13.15 6.32
N ALA A 248 9.83 11.97 6.10
CA ALA A 248 11.22 11.69 6.45
C ALA A 248 12.20 12.67 5.79
N ASP A 249 11.94 13.07 4.54
CA ASP A 249 12.76 14.06 3.85
C ASP A 249 12.73 15.42 4.55
N THR A 250 11.60 15.83 5.15
CA THR A 250 11.50 17.07 5.93
C THR A 250 12.27 17.00 7.26
N TYR A 251 12.53 15.79 7.77
CA TYR A 251 13.32 15.53 8.98
C TYR A 251 14.78 15.14 8.67
N GLY A 252 15.32 15.57 7.54
CA GLY A 252 16.71 15.28 7.19
C GLY A 252 16.97 13.83 6.80
N GLY A 253 15.97 13.17 6.24
CA GLY A 253 16.06 11.82 5.68
C GLY A 253 15.68 10.68 6.62
N LYS A 254 15.27 10.98 7.87
CA LYS A 254 14.88 9.95 8.86
C LYS A 254 13.68 10.41 9.69
N LEU A 255 12.71 9.53 9.89
CA LEU A 255 11.60 9.81 10.80
C LEU A 255 12.08 9.94 12.25
N PRO A 256 11.41 10.78 13.08
CA PRO A 256 11.70 10.89 14.52
C PRO A 256 11.58 9.53 15.23
N ASN A 257 10.47 8.83 15.02
CA ASN A 257 10.21 7.49 15.52
C ASN A 257 10.41 6.43 14.42
N ARG A 258 10.73 5.19 14.83
CA ARG A 258 10.64 4.04 13.94
C ARG A 258 9.18 3.68 13.72
N VAL A 259 8.82 3.41 12.48
CA VAL A 259 7.50 2.92 12.08
C VAL A 259 7.63 1.50 11.54
N VAL A 260 6.77 0.60 12.01
CA VAL A 260 6.76 -0.81 11.61
C VAL A 260 5.40 -1.14 11.02
N PHE A 261 5.40 -1.75 9.84
CA PHE A 261 4.21 -2.31 9.20
C PHE A 261 4.23 -3.84 9.39
N PHE A 262 3.35 -4.36 10.21
CA PHE A 262 3.08 -5.78 10.31
C PHE A 262 1.99 -6.13 9.31
N CYS A 263 2.37 -6.83 8.25
CA CYS A 263 1.44 -7.19 7.17
C CYS A 263 1.10 -8.68 7.29
N ASP A 264 0.10 -8.97 8.12
CA ASP A 264 -0.44 -10.32 8.22
C ASP A 264 -1.18 -10.69 6.93
N GLU A 265 -1.03 -11.94 6.51
CA GLU A 265 -1.58 -12.47 5.26
C GLU A 265 -1.21 -11.64 4.01
N LEU A 266 0.00 -11.04 3.95
CA LEU A 266 0.45 -10.25 2.80
C LEU A 266 0.30 -11.02 1.48
N GLY A 267 0.49 -12.33 1.50
CA GLY A 267 0.39 -13.18 0.32
C GLY A 267 -1.01 -13.30 -0.27
N THR A 268 -2.07 -12.98 0.49
CA THR A 268 -3.45 -12.99 0.05
C THR A 268 -3.95 -11.63 -0.41
N MET A 269 -3.26 -10.55 -0.04
CA MET A 269 -3.60 -9.19 -0.49
C MET A 269 -3.37 -9.04 -2.00
N PRO A 270 -4.21 -8.28 -2.70
CA PRO A 270 -3.91 -7.88 -4.06
C PRO A 270 -2.54 -7.19 -4.12
N PRO A 271 -1.74 -7.41 -5.17
CA PRO A 271 -0.42 -6.81 -5.28
C PRO A 271 -0.51 -5.28 -5.28
N PHE A 272 0.41 -4.63 -4.58
CA PHE A 272 0.58 -3.19 -4.53
C PHE A 272 2.08 -2.84 -4.53
N ASP A 273 2.43 -1.57 -4.82
CA ASP A 273 3.83 -1.14 -4.93
C ASP A 273 4.53 -1.11 -3.55
N ILE A 274 4.98 -2.27 -3.11
CA ILE A 274 5.63 -2.52 -1.80
C ILE A 274 7.16 -2.46 -1.89
N LEU A 275 7.75 -2.64 -3.07
CA LEU A 275 9.19 -2.77 -3.25
C LEU A 275 9.99 -1.55 -2.73
N PRO A 276 9.51 -0.29 -2.86
CA PRO A 276 10.19 0.86 -2.27
C PRO A 276 10.32 0.77 -0.74
N LEU A 277 9.37 0.14 -0.03
CA LEU A 277 9.47 -0.05 1.42
C LEU A 277 10.62 -0.97 1.80
N PHE A 278 10.86 -2.03 1.03
CA PHE A 278 11.99 -2.94 1.27
C PHE A 278 13.32 -2.29 0.91
N SER A 279 13.43 -1.64 -0.24
CA SER A 279 14.69 -1.10 -0.73
C SER A 279 15.13 0.19 -0.01
N ALA A 280 14.21 1.10 0.31
CA ALA A 280 14.52 2.43 0.83
C ALA A 280 14.04 2.68 2.28
N GLY A 281 13.11 1.86 2.80
CA GLY A 281 12.47 2.11 4.09
C GLY A 281 13.44 2.10 5.27
N ARG A 282 14.41 1.19 5.29
CA ARG A 282 15.38 1.04 6.39
C ARG A 282 16.11 2.35 6.74
N SER A 283 16.60 3.05 5.72
CA SER A 283 17.35 4.30 5.91
C SER A 283 16.47 5.41 6.52
N ARG A 284 15.17 5.35 6.32
CA ARG A 284 14.16 6.30 6.80
C ARG A 284 13.46 5.87 8.10
N ARG A 285 13.89 4.77 8.71
CA ARG A 285 13.27 4.14 9.89
C ARG A 285 11.89 3.56 9.65
N LEU A 286 11.59 3.17 8.41
CA LEU A 286 10.44 2.36 8.06
C LEU A 286 10.86 0.89 8.00
N THR A 287 10.08 0.01 8.58
CA THR A 287 10.33 -1.44 8.58
C THR A 287 9.05 -2.14 8.18
N LEU A 288 9.15 -3.08 7.26
CA LEU A 288 8.05 -3.96 6.89
C LEU A 288 8.32 -5.36 7.43
N VAL A 289 7.30 -5.97 8.01
CA VAL A 289 7.31 -7.35 8.49
C VAL A 289 6.21 -8.10 7.72
N PRO A 290 6.54 -8.71 6.58
CA PRO A 290 5.59 -9.50 5.82
C PRO A 290 5.38 -10.86 6.50
N ILE A 291 4.12 -11.25 6.68
CA ILE A 291 3.73 -12.57 7.16
C ILE A 291 3.03 -13.28 6.01
N ILE A 292 3.57 -14.42 5.61
CA ILE A 292 3.13 -15.19 4.45
C ILE A 292 3.11 -16.68 4.78
N GLN A 293 2.30 -17.43 4.07
CA GLN A 293 2.21 -18.88 4.24
C GLN A 293 3.26 -19.63 3.40
N SER A 294 3.71 -19.05 2.28
CA SER A 294 4.72 -19.64 1.42
C SER A 294 5.39 -18.59 0.53
N LEU A 295 6.64 -18.86 0.09
CA LEU A 295 7.34 -18.01 -0.88
C LEU A 295 6.64 -17.97 -2.24
N ALA A 296 5.90 -19.02 -2.61
CA ALA A 296 5.10 -19.03 -3.85
C ALA A 296 4.02 -17.94 -3.90
N GLN A 297 3.51 -17.48 -2.75
CA GLN A 297 2.58 -16.35 -2.71
C GLN A 297 3.25 -15.04 -3.13
N LEU A 298 4.52 -14.82 -2.74
CA LEU A 298 5.27 -13.64 -3.19
C LEU A 298 5.52 -13.69 -4.70
N GLU A 299 5.93 -14.84 -5.23
CA GLU A 299 6.14 -15.01 -6.67
C GLU A 299 4.86 -14.79 -7.47
N LYS A 300 3.72 -15.27 -6.96
CA LYS A 300 2.41 -15.04 -7.60
C LYS A 300 2.06 -13.57 -7.69
N ASN A 301 2.30 -12.80 -6.61
CA ASN A 301 1.86 -11.40 -6.50
C ASN A 301 2.87 -10.43 -7.10
N TYR A 302 4.17 -10.68 -6.99
CA TYR A 302 5.23 -9.73 -7.34
C TYR A 302 6.16 -10.25 -8.45
N GLY A 303 5.88 -11.42 -9.00
CA GLY A 303 6.76 -12.10 -9.94
C GLY A 303 8.03 -12.63 -9.27
N LYS A 304 8.85 -13.34 -10.05
CA LYS A 304 10.10 -13.92 -9.55
C LYS A 304 11.08 -12.84 -9.05
N GLU A 305 11.31 -11.82 -9.86
CA GLU A 305 12.23 -10.71 -9.53
C GLU A 305 11.76 -9.94 -8.29
N GLY A 306 10.48 -9.59 -8.18
CA GLY A 306 9.94 -8.91 -7.02
C GLY A 306 10.03 -9.76 -5.76
N SER A 307 9.80 -11.06 -5.84
CA SER A 307 9.97 -12.00 -4.73
C SER A 307 11.44 -12.09 -4.28
N GLU A 308 12.39 -12.12 -5.21
CA GLU A 308 13.83 -12.11 -4.90
C GLU A 308 14.22 -10.78 -4.20
N ILE A 309 13.76 -9.63 -4.71
CA ILE A 309 14.00 -8.31 -4.07
C ILE A 309 13.49 -8.29 -2.63
N ILE A 310 12.29 -8.82 -2.37
CA ILE A 310 11.72 -8.89 -1.01
C ILE A 310 12.60 -9.75 -0.11
N GLN A 311 13.01 -10.94 -0.56
CA GLN A 311 13.84 -11.86 0.21
C GLN A 311 15.23 -11.29 0.50
N ASP A 312 15.90 -10.70 -0.49
CA ASP A 312 17.24 -10.12 -0.36
C ASP A 312 17.30 -8.92 0.58
N ASN A 313 16.20 -8.17 0.70
CA ASN A 313 16.08 -7.05 1.63
C ASN A 313 15.54 -7.46 3.02
N THR A 314 15.21 -8.73 3.22
CA THR A 314 14.76 -9.27 4.51
C THR A 314 15.92 -9.92 5.24
N GLN A 315 16.46 -9.26 6.27
CA GLN A 315 17.64 -9.76 7.01
C GLN A 315 17.31 -10.92 7.95
N ASP A 316 16.12 -10.86 8.57
CA ASP A 316 15.68 -11.88 9.51
C ASP A 316 14.45 -12.58 8.96
N THR A 317 14.52 -13.91 8.84
CA THR A 317 13.39 -14.72 8.38
C THR A 317 13.05 -15.77 9.44
N ILE A 318 11.78 -15.78 9.86
CA ILE A 318 11.28 -16.73 10.87
C ILE A 318 10.36 -17.73 10.17
N PHE A 319 10.64 -19.01 10.37
CA PHE A 319 9.82 -20.11 9.86
C PHE A 319 9.09 -20.80 11.00
N GLY A 320 7.75 -20.74 10.98
CA GLY A 320 6.90 -21.36 11.99
C GLY A 320 6.61 -22.84 11.76
N GLY A 321 7.07 -23.40 10.65
CA GLY A 321 6.89 -24.80 10.26
C GLY A 321 6.68 -24.97 8.75
N PHE A 322 6.65 -26.21 8.29
CA PHE A 322 6.52 -26.55 6.88
C PHE A 322 5.44 -27.59 6.67
N ALA A 323 4.68 -27.44 5.56
CA ALA A 323 3.82 -28.53 5.09
C ALA A 323 4.67 -29.66 4.49
N PRO A 324 4.22 -30.92 4.51
CA PRO A 324 4.97 -32.06 3.97
C PRO A 324 5.44 -31.88 2.52
N GLY A 325 4.64 -31.23 1.67
CA GLY A 325 4.96 -30.94 0.27
C GLY A 325 5.64 -29.59 0.02
N SER A 326 6.09 -28.87 1.06
CA SER A 326 6.60 -27.51 0.93
C SER A 326 7.94 -27.45 0.18
N GLN A 327 7.97 -26.70 -0.93
CA GLN A 327 9.21 -26.35 -1.63
C GLN A 327 10.03 -25.32 -0.85
N THR A 328 9.41 -24.53 0.02
CA THR A 328 10.10 -23.56 0.89
C THR A 328 11.14 -24.23 1.78
N ALA A 329 10.89 -25.47 2.24
CA ALA A 329 11.86 -26.24 3.02
C ALA A 329 13.14 -26.57 2.21
N GLU A 330 13.02 -26.80 0.91
CA GLU A 330 14.16 -27.04 0.03
C GLU A 330 15.00 -25.77 -0.18
N VAL A 331 14.33 -24.64 -0.37
CA VAL A 331 14.98 -23.34 -0.50
C VAL A 331 15.73 -23.00 0.78
N LEU A 332 15.10 -23.18 1.95
CA LEU A 332 15.74 -22.93 3.24
C LEU A 332 16.93 -23.88 3.48
N SER A 333 16.78 -25.17 3.20
CA SER A 333 17.87 -26.13 3.34
C SER A 333 19.11 -25.74 2.54
N LYS A 334 18.91 -25.24 1.31
CA LYS A 334 19.99 -24.74 0.45
C LYS A 334 20.61 -23.46 1.00
N SER A 335 19.81 -22.53 1.51
CA SER A 335 20.29 -21.23 2.05
C SER A 335 21.09 -21.40 3.35
N LEU A 336 20.77 -22.40 4.16
CA LEU A 336 21.56 -22.76 5.35
C LEU A 336 22.95 -23.25 5.00
N GLY A 337 23.16 -23.74 3.77
CA GLY A 337 24.44 -24.27 3.32
C GLY A 337 24.71 -25.71 3.77
N SER A 338 25.96 -26.14 3.60
CA SER A 338 26.37 -27.51 3.90
C SER A 338 27.64 -27.55 4.71
N ARG A 339 27.81 -28.62 5.48
CA ARG A 339 29.07 -28.98 6.18
C ARG A 339 29.73 -30.18 5.52
N THR A 340 31.06 -30.24 5.57
CA THR A 340 31.79 -31.40 5.15
C THR A 340 31.71 -32.48 6.23
N VAL A 341 31.27 -33.66 5.86
CA VAL A 341 31.22 -34.83 6.74
C VAL A 341 32.06 -35.95 6.15
N GLN A 342 32.69 -36.73 7.02
CA GLN A 342 33.38 -37.92 6.60
C GLN A 342 32.39 -39.07 6.47
N THR A 343 32.29 -39.64 5.28
CA THR A 343 31.49 -40.85 5.00
C THR A 343 32.42 -41.98 4.60
N GLY A 344 32.03 -43.21 4.88
CA GLY A 344 32.85 -44.34 4.52
C GLY A 344 32.04 -45.60 4.26
N TYR A 345 32.57 -46.44 3.41
CA TYR A 345 32.11 -47.81 3.21
C TYR A 345 33.03 -48.75 3.92
N ILE A 346 32.46 -49.62 4.74
CA ILE A 346 33.18 -50.74 5.33
C ILE A 346 32.74 -51.99 4.58
N ASN A 347 33.65 -52.54 3.78
CA ASN A 347 33.38 -53.79 3.11
C ASN A 347 33.91 -54.96 4.01
N GLN A 348 32.98 -55.70 4.59
CA GLN A 348 33.31 -56.87 5.41
C GLN A 348 33.38 -58.13 4.53
N SER A 349 34.41 -58.23 3.69
CA SER A 349 34.71 -59.54 3.03
C SER A 349 35.48 -60.41 3.96
N LYS A 350 35.17 -61.72 3.97
CA LYS A 350 35.81 -62.69 4.82
C LYS A 350 37.37 -62.80 4.63
N ASN A 351 37.86 -62.36 3.45
CA ASN A 351 39.23 -62.48 3.06
C ASN A 351 40.01 -61.18 2.94
N ASP A 352 39.33 -60.01 2.89
CA ASP A 352 40.02 -58.72 2.79
C ASP A 352 39.06 -57.56 3.19
N PRO A 353 39.03 -57.16 4.47
CA PRO A 353 38.23 -56.02 4.90
C PRO A 353 38.83 -54.70 4.39
N SER A 354 38.13 -53.98 3.56
CA SER A 354 38.55 -52.65 3.09
C SER A 354 37.68 -51.55 3.63
N GLN A 355 38.30 -50.48 4.06
CA GLN A 355 37.63 -49.28 4.51
C GLN A 355 37.96 -48.11 3.55
N SER A 356 36.97 -47.53 2.94
CA SER A 356 37.15 -46.33 2.13
C SER A 356 36.50 -45.14 2.85
N LEU A 357 37.27 -44.07 3.12
CA LEU A 357 36.83 -42.86 3.73
C LEU A 357 36.75 -41.75 2.65
N GLN A 358 35.61 -41.14 2.53
CA GLN A 358 35.39 -40.02 1.62
C GLN A 358 34.83 -38.81 2.37
N MET A 359 35.22 -37.62 1.92
CA MET A 359 34.62 -36.38 2.38
C MET A 359 33.41 -36.02 1.49
N ALA A 360 32.25 -35.83 2.09
CA ALA A 360 31.03 -35.49 1.40
C ALA A 360 30.38 -34.24 2.02
N GLY A 361 29.79 -33.42 1.17
CA GLY A 361 28.96 -32.30 1.63
C GLY A 361 27.60 -32.81 2.13
N LYS A 362 27.25 -32.51 3.38
CA LYS A 362 25.91 -32.75 3.92
C LYS A 362 25.24 -31.42 4.23
N PRO A 363 23.99 -31.15 3.79
CA PRO A 363 23.24 -29.95 4.21
C PRO A 363 23.27 -29.81 5.73
N LEU A 364 23.36 -28.57 6.23
CA LEU A 364 23.29 -28.32 7.69
C LEU A 364 21.99 -28.86 8.28
N MET A 365 20.86 -28.65 7.55
CA MET A 365 19.58 -29.32 7.79
C MET A 365 19.00 -29.76 6.45
N THR A 366 18.60 -31.01 6.36
CA THR A 366 17.90 -31.51 5.18
C THR A 366 16.47 -31.00 5.12
N PRO A 367 15.82 -30.95 3.93
CA PRO A 367 14.42 -30.60 3.84
C PRO A 367 13.49 -31.44 4.72
N ASP A 368 13.83 -32.72 4.91
CA ASP A 368 13.04 -33.63 5.74
C ASP A 368 13.20 -33.31 7.24
N GLU A 369 14.42 -32.98 7.68
CA GLU A 369 14.67 -32.51 9.05
C GLU A 369 13.91 -31.19 9.33
N LEU A 370 13.86 -30.25 8.37
CA LEU A 370 13.10 -29.01 8.50
C LEU A 370 11.60 -29.27 8.58
N LYS A 371 11.07 -30.19 7.76
CA LYS A 371 9.64 -30.57 7.78
C LYS A 371 9.23 -31.30 9.05
N ALA A 372 10.18 -31.94 9.72
CA ALA A 372 9.97 -32.66 10.99
C ALA A 372 10.06 -31.77 12.23
N LEU A 373 10.44 -30.50 12.10
CA LEU A 373 10.42 -29.56 13.23
C LEU A 373 9.01 -29.43 13.81
N PRO A 374 8.89 -29.36 15.16
CA PRO A 374 7.59 -29.17 15.77
C PRO A 374 6.97 -27.86 15.28
N LYS A 375 5.69 -27.92 14.92
CA LYS A 375 4.92 -26.72 14.57
C LYS A 375 4.65 -25.95 15.87
N VAL A 376 4.90 -24.64 15.82
CA VAL A 376 4.60 -23.73 16.93
C VAL A 376 3.12 -23.43 16.93
#